data_2ba294c036b429f21ccf6c8ed3fd3a64
#
_entry.id   2ba294c036b429f21ccf6c8ed3fd3a64
#
_cell.length_a   1.000
_cell.length_b   1.000
_cell.length_c   1.000
_cell.angle_alpha   90.00
_cell.angle_beta   90.00
_cell.angle_gamma   90.00
#
_symmetry.space_group_name_H-M   'P 1'
#
loop_
_entity.id
_entity.type
_entity.pdbx_description
1 polymer ?
#
loop_
_entity_poly.entity_id
_entity_poly.type
_entity_poly.pdbx_seq_one_letter_code
_entity_poly.pdbx_strand_id
1 'polypeptide(L)'
;SLSNVKNVVKYGAEVMANYRNVYVKGEYIGTIYNRERDWEYNFQNSLGSMMSTMFPTLDAYKKFMGADEAANFKGFSVEAGVLAIGGDYKYSSVDALMRRPKGKSLEFVARYNRTDLNDIIDGSWYYNGGFYSSAMHQAFGMKNQSVSGGKVDTFTFGVNYYITDNIVTRLNYSYQKLDQKYNAIYREDTNMHSVQARVAFEF
;
A
#
# COMPACT_ATOMS: atom_id res chain seq x y z
N SER A 1 1.23 14.98 2.13
CA SER A 1 1.54 15.05 0.68
C SER A 1 3.00 14.69 0.43
N LEU A 2 3.26 13.96 -0.64
CA LEU A 2 4.61 13.69 -1.13
C LEU A 2 5.08 14.90 -1.93
N SER A 3 6.12 15.57 -1.45
CA SER A 3 6.75 16.70 -2.14
C SER A 3 8.18 16.36 -2.54
N ASN A 4 8.68 17.03 -3.57
CA ASN A 4 10.07 16.93 -4.03
C ASN A 4 10.51 15.51 -4.43
N VAL A 5 9.65 14.79 -5.14
CA VAL A 5 9.97 13.46 -5.66
C VAL A 5 10.93 13.61 -6.85
N LYS A 6 12.11 12.98 -6.77
CA LYS A 6 13.09 12.91 -7.85
C LYS A 6 12.82 11.73 -8.77
N ASN A 7 12.67 10.56 -8.18
CA ASN A 7 12.33 9.35 -8.91
C ASN A 7 11.52 8.37 -8.04
N VAL A 8 10.93 7.40 -8.70
CA VAL A 8 10.13 6.35 -8.06
C VAL A 8 10.67 5.00 -8.50
N VAL A 9 11.02 4.17 -7.53
CA VAL A 9 11.40 2.78 -7.77
C VAL A 9 10.25 1.89 -7.33
N LYS A 10 9.79 1.01 -8.23
CA LYS A 10 8.79 0.00 -7.92
C LYS A 10 9.40 -1.38 -8.08
N TYR A 11 9.12 -2.26 -7.15
CA TYR A 11 9.56 -3.64 -7.19
C TYR A 11 8.47 -4.55 -6.66
N GLY A 12 8.46 -5.78 -7.12
CA GLY A 12 7.47 -6.76 -6.70
C GLY A 12 7.93 -8.18 -6.95
N ALA A 13 7.29 -9.09 -6.28
CA ALA A 13 7.44 -10.51 -6.47
C ALA A 13 6.06 -11.19 -6.42
N GLU A 14 5.87 -12.16 -7.27
CA GLU A 14 4.65 -12.96 -7.33
C GLU A 14 5.02 -14.43 -7.32
N VAL A 15 4.24 -15.22 -6.59
CA VAL A 15 4.34 -16.68 -6.58
C VAL A 15 2.95 -17.28 -6.71
N MET A 16 2.85 -18.32 -7.52
CA MET A 16 1.62 -19.08 -7.73
C MET A 16 1.92 -20.56 -7.73
N ALA A 17 1.08 -21.31 -7.05
CA ALA A 17 1.12 -22.78 -7.06
C ALA A 17 -0.29 -23.35 -7.15
N ASN A 18 -0.44 -24.45 -7.85
CA ASN A 18 -1.70 -25.20 -7.88
C ASN A 18 -1.46 -26.72 -7.75
N TYR A 19 -2.39 -27.35 -7.13
CA TYR A 19 -2.45 -28.80 -7.05
C TYR A 19 -3.90 -29.24 -7.20
N ARG A 20 -4.19 -29.97 -8.29
CA ARG A 20 -5.56 -30.40 -8.63
C ARG A 20 -6.53 -29.21 -8.62
N ASN A 21 -7.56 -29.30 -7.80
CA ASN A 21 -8.64 -28.32 -7.67
C ASN A 21 -8.35 -27.17 -6.68
N VAL A 22 -7.11 -27.01 -6.22
CA VAL A 22 -6.72 -25.95 -5.28
C VAL A 22 -5.59 -25.11 -5.89
N TYR A 23 -5.61 -23.79 -5.67
CA TYR A 23 -4.48 -22.91 -5.93
C TYR A 23 -4.19 -21.97 -4.76
N VAL A 24 -2.96 -21.51 -4.73
CA VAL A 24 -2.52 -20.42 -3.85
C VAL A 24 -1.70 -19.43 -4.68
N LYS A 25 -1.94 -18.16 -4.45
CA LYS A 25 -1.21 -17.06 -5.06
C LYS A 25 -0.74 -16.10 -3.97
N GLY A 26 0.51 -15.63 -4.06
CA GLY A 26 1.07 -14.59 -3.20
C GLY A 26 1.69 -13.50 -4.05
N GLU A 27 1.53 -12.25 -3.64
CA GLU A 27 2.10 -11.08 -4.29
C GLU A 27 2.63 -10.10 -3.25
N TYR A 28 3.79 -9.53 -3.52
CA TYR A 28 4.37 -8.44 -2.74
C TYR A 28 4.76 -7.30 -3.67
N ILE A 29 4.40 -6.08 -3.29
CA ILE A 29 4.72 -4.86 -4.03
C ILE A 29 5.34 -3.85 -3.07
N GLY A 30 6.45 -3.27 -3.48
CA GLY A 30 7.08 -2.15 -2.78
C GLY A 30 7.28 -0.97 -3.72
N THR A 31 7.19 0.23 -3.16
CA THR A 31 7.45 1.47 -3.89
C THR A 31 8.29 2.39 -3.02
N ILE A 32 9.39 2.88 -3.58
CA ILE A 32 10.31 3.82 -2.94
C ILE A 32 10.22 5.14 -3.71
N TYR A 33 9.83 6.19 -3.03
CA TYR A 33 9.84 7.55 -3.55
C TYR A 33 11.10 8.26 -3.07
N ASN A 34 12.12 8.30 -3.90
CA ASN A 34 13.33 9.06 -3.59
C ASN A 34 13.01 10.55 -3.74
N ARG A 35 13.40 11.31 -2.72
CA ARG A 35 13.15 12.75 -2.64
C ARG A 35 14.47 13.49 -2.82
N GLU A 36 14.38 14.70 -3.39
CA GLU A 36 15.51 15.62 -3.52
C GLU A 36 15.03 17.04 -3.21
N ARG A 37 15.65 17.68 -2.24
CA ARG A 37 15.46 19.10 -1.96
C ARG A 37 16.68 19.87 -2.37
N ASP A 38 16.46 21.09 -2.82
CA ASP A 38 17.54 22.08 -2.86
C ASP A 38 17.80 22.54 -1.42
N TRP A 39 18.67 21.78 -0.75
CA TRP A 39 18.99 22.04 0.66
C TRP A 39 19.77 23.32 0.83
N GLU A 40 20.61 23.68 -0.13
CA GLU A 40 21.41 24.89 -0.09
C GLU A 40 20.54 26.13 -0.21
N TYR A 41 19.62 26.11 -1.16
CA TYR A 41 18.61 27.17 -1.31
C TYR A 41 17.74 27.31 -0.07
N ASN A 42 17.25 26.20 0.47
CA ASN A 42 16.42 26.22 1.68
C ASN A 42 17.20 26.67 2.92
N PHE A 43 18.45 26.26 3.06
CA PHE A 43 19.32 26.69 4.15
C PHE A 43 19.58 28.19 4.10
N GLN A 44 19.89 28.73 2.92
CA GLN A 44 20.17 30.15 2.74
C GLN A 44 18.94 31.05 2.86
N ASN A 45 17.77 30.59 2.37
CA ASN A 45 16.59 31.45 2.26
C ASN A 45 15.55 31.25 3.39
N SER A 46 15.52 30.11 4.04
CA SER A 46 14.54 29.84 5.13
C SER A 46 15.03 30.28 6.51
N LEU A 47 16.27 30.60 6.64
CA LEU A 47 16.94 30.69 7.92
C LEU A 47 17.38 32.08 8.29
N GLY A 48 16.70 33.10 8.15
CA GLY A 48 17.19 34.39 8.60
C GLY A 48 18.25 34.33 9.73
N SER A 49 18.91 35.36 10.08
CA SER A 49 20.11 35.43 10.97
C SER A 49 20.05 34.59 12.27
N MET A 50 18.85 34.30 12.75
CA MET A 50 18.64 33.53 14.01
C MET A 50 18.95 32.02 13.85
N MET A 51 18.64 31.44 12.70
CA MET A 51 18.83 30.01 12.47
C MET A 51 20.24 29.65 12.00
N SER A 52 20.95 30.55 11.35
CA SER A 52 22.36 30.35 11.01
C SER A 52 23.24 30.23 12.26
N THR A 53 22.80 30.83 13.38
CA THR A 53 23.48 30.67 14.68
C THR A 53 23.22 29.30 15.30
N MET A 54 22.03 28.72 15.09
CA MET A 54 21.66 27.42 15.64
C MET A 54 22.22 26.24 14.82
N PHE A 55 22.37 26.42 13.51
CA PHE A 55 22.87 25.40 12.59
C PHE A 55 24.07 25.98 11.82
N PRO A 56 25.28 25.83 12.38
CA PRO A 56 26.46 26.43 11.76
C PRO A 56 26.87 25.78 10.44
N THR A 57 26.29 24.61 10.12
CA THR A 57 26.58 23.87 8.88
C THR A 57 25.30 23.36 8.22
N LEU A 58 25.35 23.23 6.90
CA LEU A 58 24.27 22.61 6.12
C LEU A 58 23.97 21.17 6.60
N ASP A 59 24.98 20.42 7.01
CA ASP A 59 24.81 19.05 7.50
C ASP A 59 24.06 18.99 8.84
N ALA A 60 24.34 19.91 9.75
CA ALA A 60 23.60 20.05 11.01
C ALA A 60 22.12 20.38 10.73
N TYR A 61 21.88 21.25 9.76
CA TYR A 61 20.52 21.60 9.33
C TYR A 61 19.80 20.41 8.69
N LYS A 62 20.44 19.69 7.77
CA LYS A 62 19.91 18.49 7.16
C LYS A 62 19.53 17.44 8.21
N LYS A 63 20.43 17.18 9.14
CA LYS A 63 20.20 16.23 10.23
C LYS A 63 19.03 16.64 11.13
N PHE A 64 18.89 17.94 11.40
CA PHE A 64 17.79 18.49 12.18
C PHE A 64 16.44 18.38 11.42
N MET A 65 16.44 18.68 10.14
CA MET A 65 15.22 18.63 9.31
C MET A 65 14.77 17.22 8.96
N GLY A 66 15.55 16.19 9.30
CA GLY A 66 15.28 14.83 8.83
C GLY A 66 15.53 14.78 7.32
N ALA A 67 16.80 14.71 6.93
CA ALA A 67 17.24 14.78 5.54
C ALA A 67 16.53 13.77 4.65
N ASP A 68 16.38 14.12 3.41
CA ASP A 68 15.95 13.38 2.21
C ASP A 68 15.70 11.86 2.39
N GLU A 69 14.92 11.50 3.38
CA GLU A 69 14.52 10.11 3.56
C GLU A 69 13.54 9.75 2.47
N ALA A 70 13.86 8.67 1.77
CA ALA A 70 12.96 8.10 0.79
C ALA A 70 11.67 7.65 1.47
N ALA A 71 10.53 7.93 0.88
CA ALA A 71 9.27 7.40 1.39
C ALA A 71 9.04 6.00 0.83
N ASN A 72 8.80 5.04 1.73
CA ASN A 72 8.66 3.63 1.41
C ASN A 72 7.23 3.15 1.67
N PHE A 73 6.60 2.63 0.64
CA PHE A 73 5.26 2.04 0.74
C PHE A 73 5.29 0.59 0.31
N LYS A 74 4.49 -0.23 0.95
CA LYS A 74 4.46 -1.67 0.70
C LYS A 74 3.06 -2.24 0.81
N GLY A 75 2.85 -3.30 0.06
CA GLY A 75 1.64 -4.09 0.12
C GLY A 75 1.93 -5.54 -0.19
N PHE A 76 1.09 -6.41 0.32
CA PHE A 76 1.10 -7.80 -0.06
C PHE A 76 -0.31 -8.36 -0.13
N SER A 77 -0.47 -9.40 -0.92
CA SER A 77 -1.71 -10.17 -0.97
C SER A 77 -1.42 -11.67 -0.93
N VAL A 78 -2.33 -12.41 -0.34
CA VAL A 78 -2.38 -13.87 -0.41
C VAL A 78 -3.79 -14.27 -0.79
N GLU A 79 -3.90 -15.15 -1.77
CA GLU A 79 -5.16 -15.64 -2.28
C GLU A 79 -5.11 -17.17 -2.36
N ALA A 80 -6.19 -17.81 -2.01
CA ALA A 80 -6.38 -19.23 -2.19
C ALA A 80 -7.76 -19.48 -2.80
N GLY A 81 -7.84 -20.43 -3.71
CA GLY A 81 -9.08 -20.83 -4.34
C GLY A 81 -9.22 -22.35 -4.43
N VAL A 82 -10.45 -22.80 -4.40
CA VAL A 82 -10.81 -24.20 -4.57
C VAL A 82 -11.98 -24.37 -5.52
N LEU A 83 -11.82 -25.24 -6.51
CA LEU A 83 -12.92 -25.70 -7.37
C LEU A 83 -13.69 -26.80 -6.64
N ALA A 84 -14.87 -26.46 -6.15
CA ALA A 84 -15.78 -27.44 -5.55
C ALA A 84 -16.46 -28.30 -6.65
N ILE A 85 -16.65 -27.72 -7.83
CA ILE A 85 -17.18 -28.39 -9.02
C ILE A 85 -16.34 -27.91 -10.23
N GLY A 86 -15.98 -28.79 -11.16
CA GLY A 86 -15.41 -28.38 -12.43
C GLY A 86 -13.98 -28.88 -12.72
N GLY A 87 -13.45 -29.79 -11.94
CA GLY A 87 -12.16 -30.46 -12.20
C GLY A 87 -10.96 -29.73 -11.59
N ASP A 88 -9.85 -29.69 -12.33
CA ASP A 88 -8.56 -29.22 -11.83
C ASP A 88 -8.16 -27.87 -12.44
N TYR A 89 -7.43 -27.07 -11.69
CA TYR A 89 -6.78 -25.88 -12.22
C TYR A 89 -5.64 -26.26 -13.17
N LYS A 90 -5.54 -25.52 -14.27
CA LYS A 90 -4.46 -25.67 -15.24
C LYS A 90 -3.65 -24.38 -15.33
N TYR A 91 -2.37 -24.50 -15.12
CA TYR A 91 -1.43 -23.40 -15.31
C TYR A 91 -1.01 -23.32 -16.78
N SER A 92 -1.00 -22.12 -17.34
CA SER A 92 -0.46 -21.84 -18.66
C SER A 92 0.97 -21.31 -18.52
N SER A 93 1.95 -22.08 -18.95
CA SER A 93 3.35 -21.63 -18.96
C SER A 93 3.62 -20.56 -20.02
N VAL A 94 2.75 -20.43 -21.01
CA VAL A 94 2.88 -19.42 -22.07
C VAL A 94 2.49 -18.03 -21.55
N ASP A 95 1.39 -17.97 -20.82
CA ASP A 95 0.83 -16.69 -20.31
C ASP A 95 1.22 -16.43 -18.87
N ALA A 96 1.89 -17.38 -18.21
CA ALA A 96 2.19 -17.36 -16.78
C ALA A 96 0.93 -17.14 -15.90
N LEU A 97 -0.21 -17.65 -16.33
CA LEU A 97 -1.50 -17.46 -15.69
C LEU A 97 -2.20 -18.77 -15.36
N MET A 98 -3.02 -18.75 -14.32
CA MET A 98 -3.98 -19.82 -14.08
C MET A 98 -5.10 -19.73 -15.10
N ARG A 99 -5.32 -20.82 -15.83
CA ARG A 99 -6.41 -20.89 -16.81
C ARG A 99 -7.74 -20.97 -16.09
N ARG A 100 -8.70 -20.24 -16.63
CA ARG A 100 -10.09 -20.29 -16.21
C ARG A 100 -10.61 -21.74 -16.29
N PRO A 101 -11.41 -22.17 -15.29
CA PRO A 101 -12.11 -23.45 -15.35
C PRO A 101 -13.03 -23.49 -16.59
N LYS A 102 -13.08 -24.65 -17.25
CA LYS A 102 -13.96 -24.89 -18.40
C LYS A 102 -15.25 -25.56 -17.97
N GLY A 103 -16.34 -25.18 -18.65
CA GLY A 103 -17.66 -25.75 -18.40
C GLY A 103 -18.28 -25.28 -17.10
N LYS A 104 -19.28 -25.99 -16.61
CA LYS A 104 -19.93 -25.70 -15.34
C LYS A 104 -18.99 -25.94 -14.17
N SER A 105 -18.60 -24.86 -13.51
CA SER A 105 -17.64 -24.91 -12.40
C SER A 105 -18.07 -23.99 -11.27
N LEU A 106 -17.81 -24.42 -10.04
CA LEU A 106 -18.06 -23.62 -8.83
C LEU A 106 -16.73 -23.47 -8.08
N GLU A 107 -16.32 -22.23 -7.87
CA GLU A 107 -15.09 -21.86 -7.21
C GLU A 107 -15.36 -21.03 -5.97
N PHE A 108 -14.70 -21.36 -4.87
CA PHE A 108 -14.60 -20.52 -3.68
C PHE A 108 -13.22 -19.91 -3.60
N VAL A 109 -13.16 -18.62 -3.30
CA VAL A 109 -11.91 -17.87 -3.20
C VAL A 109 -11.87 -17.12 -1.87
N ALA A 110 -10.71 -17.17 -1.21
CA ALA A 110 -10.42 -16.34 -0.05
C ALA A 110 -9.16 -15.54 -0.34
N ARG A 111 -9.19 -14.23 -0.05
CA ARG A 111 -8.05 -13.34 -0.26
C ARG A 111 -7.83 -12.43 0.94
N TYR A 112 -6.59 -12.27 1.32
CA TYR A 112 -6.15 -11.27 2.28
C TYR A 112 -5.18 -10.31 1.59
N ASN A 113 -5.44 -9.01 1.74
CA ASN A 113 -4.55 -7.95 1.27
C ASN A 113 -4.18 -7.05 2.44
N ARG A 114 -2.93 -6.62 2.46
CA ARG A 114 -2.47 -5.55 3.33
C ARG A 114 -1.74 -4.50 2.51
N THR A 115 -2.15 -3.25 2.68
CA THR A 115 -1.48 -2.08 2.08
C THR A 115 -1.07 -1.14 3.20
N ASP A 116 0.21 -0.78 3.24
CA ASP A 116 0.78 0.15 4.21
C ASP A 116 1.35 1.35 3.47
N LEU A 117 0.67 2.48 3.62
CA LEU A 117 1.06 3.77 3.03
C LEU A 117 1.57 4.73 4.10
N ASN A 118 1.95 4.22 5.25
CA ASN A 118 2.61 4.98 6.29
C ASN A 118 4.12 4.84 6.17
N ASP A 119 4.80 5.96 6.21
CA ASP A 119 6.25 6.03 6.36
C ASP A 119 6.58 7.09 7.40
N ILE A 120 6.70 6.63 8.63
CA ILE A 120 6.86 7.49 9.81
C ILE A 120 8.33 7.42 10.23
N ILE A 121 8.97 8.58 10.24
CA ILE A 121 10.34 8.74 10.73
C ILE A 121 10.36 8.47 12.24
N ASP A 122 11.28 7.65 12.71
CA ASP A 122 11.42 7.30 14.12
C ASP A 122 11.54 8.55 15.02
N GLY A 123 10.83 8.52 16.15
CA GLY A 123 10.74 9.65 17.05
C GLY A 123 9.82 10.77 16.58
N SER A 124 9.12 10.61 15.48
CA SER A 124 8.13 11.56 15.00
C SER A 124 6.84 11.46 15.80
N TRP A 125 6.22 12.62 16.06
CA TRP A 125 4.87 12.69 16.56
C TRP A 125 4.00 13.60 15.69
N TYR A 126 2.73 13.39 15.73
CA TYR A 126 1.75 14.16 14.98
C TYR A 126 1.16 15.29 15.85
N TYR A 127 1.25 16.53 15.39
CA TYR A 127 0.69 17.68 16.06
C TYR A 127 0.24 18.74 15.05
N ASN A 128 -0.91 19.36 15.29
CA ASN A 128 -1.45 20.48 14.53
C ASN A 128 -1.30 20.37 12.99
N GLY A 129 -1.67 19.21 12.45
CA GLY A 129 -1.67 18.97 11.00
C GLY A 129 -0.32 18.61 10.38
N GLY A 130 0.69 18.23 11.17
CA GLY A 130 1.99 17.79 10.66
C GLY A 130 2.76 16.88 11.60
N PHE A 131 3.85 16.32 11.08
CA PHE A 131 4.78 15.50 11.83
C PHE A 131 6.01 16.31 12.26
N TYR A 132 6.47 16.08 13.47
CA TYR A 132 7.62 16.74 14.08
C TYR A 132 8.51 15.70 14.75
N SER A 133 9.83 15.91 14.72
CA SER A 133 10.81 14.98 15.29
C SER A 133 11.47 15.47 16.57
N SER A 134 11.18 16.68 17.02
CA SER A 134 11.68 17.26 18.26
C SER A 134 10.81 18.43 18.73
N ALA A 135 10.92 18.78 20.03
CA ALA A 135 10.23 19.94 20.58
C ALA A 135 10.63 21.26 19.86
N MET A 136 11.87 21.34 19.37
CA MET A 136 12.34 22.48 18.58
C MET A 136 11.65 22.54 17.20
N HIS A 137 11.46 21.42 16.52
CA HIS A 137 10.67 21.37 15.30
C HIS A 137 9.26 21.90 15.53
N GLN A 138 8.64 21.50 16.64
CA GLN A 138 7.31 21.99 17.00
C GLN A 138 7.31 23.50 17.29
N ALA A 139 8.28 23.98 18.06
CA ALA A 139 8.37 25.39 18.43
C ALA A 139 8.58 26.32 17.22
N PHE A 140 9.32 25.88 16.21
CA PHE A 140 9.59 26.65 15.00
C PHE A 140 8.66 26.31 13.82
N GLY A 141 7.62 25.49 14.05
CA GLY A 141 6.68 25.09 13.00
C GLY A 141 7.27 24.23 11.90
N MET A 142 8.45 23.66 12.10
CA MET A 142 9.13 22.82 11.10
C MET A 142 8.59 21.39 11.13
N LYS A 143 8.06 20.95 10.01
CA LYS A 143 7.49 19.61 9.84
C LYS A 143 8.51 18.68 9.19
N ASN A 144 8.62 17.45 9.69
CA ASN A 144 9.42 16.43 9.02
C ASN A 144 8.67 15.82 7.81
N GLN A 145 9.31 14.91 7.11
CA GLN A 145 8.81 14.32 5.88
C GLN A 145 8.02 13.02 6.07
N SER A 146 7.62 12.71 7.30
CA SER A 146 6.78 11.54 7.55
C SER A 146 5.50 11.58 6.72
N VAL A 147 5.09 10.42 6.24
CA VAL A 147 3.87 10.25 5.44
C VAL A 147 2.91 9.35 6.20
N SER A 148 1.68 9.83 6.34
CA SER A 148 0.57 9.05 6.89
C SER A 148 -0.48 8.86 5.79
N GLY A 149 -0.36 7.78 5.04
CA GLY A 149 -1.35 7.38 4.03
C GLY A 149 -2.41 6.42 4.55
N GLY A 150 -2.20 5.92 5.78
CA GLY A 150 -3.05 4.89 6.38
C GLY A 150 -2.58 3.48 6.06
N LYS A 151 -3.13 2.55 6.79
CA LYS A 151 -2.91 1.12 6.62
C LYS A 151 -4.26 0.43 6.45
N VAL A 152 -4.38 -0.43 5.43
CA VAL A 152 -5.62 -1.13 5.11
C VAL A 152 -5.36 -2.62 5.11
N ASP A 153 -6.14 -3.33 5.92
CA ASP A 153 -6.26 -4.79 5.90
C ASP A 153 -7.60 -5.15 5.25
N THR A 154 -7.59 -5.99 4.23
CA THR A 154 -8.80 -6.42 3.51
C THR A 154 -8.89 -7.93 3.46
N PHE A 155 -10.00 -8.47 3.93
CA PHE A 155 -10.38 -9.87 3.77
C PHE A 155 -11.51 -9.97 2.76
N THR A 156 -11.34 -10.77 1.73
CA THR A 156 -12.35 -10.98 0.71
C THR A 156 -12.67 -12.47 0.59
N PHE A 157 -13.95 -12.79 0.57
CA PHE A 157 -14.46 -14.11 0.25
C PHE A 157 -15.30 -14.01 -1.02
N GLY A 158 -15.05 -14.89 -1.95
CA GLY A 158 -15.69 -14.91 -3.25
C GLY A 158 -16.26 -16.26 -3.62
N VAL A 159 -17.38 -16.23 -4.35
CA VAL A 159 -17.96 -17.38 -5.00
C VAL A 159 -18.07 -17.05 -6.50
N ASN A 160 -17.40 -17.85 -7.34
CA ASN A 160 -17.45 -17.73 -8.77
C ASN A 160 -18.18 -18.94 -9.34
N TYR A 161 -19.28 -18.71 -10.05
CA TYR A 161 -20.01 -19.76 -10.75
C TYR A 161 -19.87 -19.56 -12.25
N TYR A 162 -19.14 -20.46 -12.88
CA TYR A 162 -18.97 -20.53 -14.33
C TYR A 162 -20.14 -21.31 -14.91
N ILE A 163 -21.06 -20.62 -15.58
CA ILE A 163 -22.26 -21.22 -16.16
C ILE A 163 -21.88 -21.96 -17.45
N THR A 164 -21.01 -21.32 -18.24
CA THR A 164 -20.42 -21.86 -19.48
C THR A 164 -18.97 -21.39 -19.58
N ASP A 165 -18.27 -21.78 -20.63
CA ASP A 165 -16.92 -21.29 -20.94
C ASP A 165 -16.88 -19.77 -21.12
N ASN A 166 -18.01 -19.16 -21.43
CA ASN A 166 -18.13 -17.74 -21.78
C ASN A 166 -18.86 -16.90 -20.73
N ILE A 167 -19.55 -17.51 -19.76
CA ILE A 167 -20.39 -16.78 -18.80
C ILE A 167 -19.96 -17.15 -17.38
N VAL A 168 -19.63 -16.15 -16.58
CA VAL A 168 -19.34 -16.32 -15.16
C VAL A 168 -20.14 -15.30 -14.32
N THR A 169 -20.69 -15.79 -13.23
CA THR A 169 -21.25 -14.95 -12.16
C THR A 169 -20.30 -14.97 -10.97
N ARG A 170 -20.12 -13.81 -10.35
CA ARG A 170 -19.21 -13.64 -9.19
C ARG A 170 -19.96 -12.92 -8.09
N LEU A 171 -19.85 -13.42 -6.87
CA LEU A 171 -20.34 -12.78 -5.66
C LEU A 171 -19.17 -12.69 -4.68
N ASN A 172 -18.83 -11.47 -4.28
CA ASN A 172 -17.75 -11.21 -3.34
C ASN A 172 -18.27 -10.46 -2.12
N TYR A 173 -17.80 -10.85 -0.96
CA TYR A 173 -17.93 -10.10 0.28
C TYR A 173 -16.54 -9.68 0.74
N SER A 174 -16.37 -8.41 1.06
CA SER A 174 -15.12 -7.87 1.57
C SER A 174 -15.33 -7.16 2.89
N TYR A 175 -14.46 -7.45 3.85
CA TYR A 175 -14.29 -6.73 5.09
C TYR A 175 -12.97 -5.98 5.05
N GLN A 176 -13.00 -4.67 5.30
CA GLN A 176 -11.84 -3.80 5.30
C GLN A 176 -11.69 -3.14 6.65
N LYS A 177 -10.48 -3.21 7.20
CA LYS A 177 -10.08 -2.46 8.39
C LYS A 177 -9.07 -1.41 7.99
N LEU A 178 -9.43 -0.14 8.21
CA LEU A 178 -8.57 1.01 7.98
C LEU A 178 -8.01 1.52 9.30
N ASP A 179 -6.68 1.44 9.44
CA ASP A 179 -5.94 2.04 10.56
C ASP A 179 -5.47 3.44 10.13
N GLN A 180 -6.02 4.45 10.80
CA GLN A 180 -5.75 5.88 10.56
C GLN A 180 -5.07 6.54 11.74
N LYS A 181 -4.30 5.82 12.54
CA LYS A 181 -3.63 6.28 13.76
C LYS A 181 -2.95 7.65 13.63
N TYR A 182 -2.42 7.96 12.46
CA TYR A 182 -1.69 9.21 12.19
C TYR A 182 -2.50 10.23 11.38
N ASN A 183 -3.79 9.99 11.16
CA ASN A 183 -4.62 10.96 10.44
C ASN A 183 -5.04 12.10 11.37
N ALA A 184 -4.93 13.34 10.89
CA ALA A 184 -5.27 14.54 11.64
C ALA A 184 -6.75 14.66 11.98
N ILE A 185 -7.60 14.19 11.06
CA ILE A 185 -9.05 14.40 11.10
C ILE A 185 -9.75 13.16 11.67
N TYR A 186 -9.27 11.98 11.25
CA TYR A 186 -9.85 10.69 11.63
C TYR A 186 -8.78 9.87 12.35
N ARG A 187 -8.82 9.84 13.67
CA ARG A 187 -7.89 9.05 14.50
C ARG A 187 -8.44 7.69 14.86
N GLU A 188 -9.67 7.40 14.47
CA GLU A 188 -10.35 6.16 14.79
C GLU A 188 -10.22 5.16 13.65
N ASP A 189 -9.98 3.91 14.02
CA ASP A 189 -10.04 2.80 13.08
C ASP A 189 -11.43 2.70 12.49
N THR A 190 -11.51 2.59 11.19
CA THR A 190 -12.78 2.47 10.48
C THR A 190 -12.88 1.10 9.84
N ASN A 191 -14.02 0.45 10.03
CA ASN A 191 -14.34 -0.81 9.39
C ASN A 191 -15.37 -0.60 8.31
N MET A 192 -15.18 -1.26 7.18
CA MET A 192 -16.09 -1.19 6.04
C MET A 192 -16.41 -2.60 5.54
N HIS A 193 -17.67 -2.81 5.23
CA HIS A 193 -18.17 -4.05 4.61
C HIS A 193 -18.67 -3.74 3.20
N SER A 194 -18.35 -4.58 2.26
CA SER A 194 -18.87 -4.44 0.89
C SER A 194 -19.30 -5.79 0.31
N VAL A 195 -20.38 -5.77 -0.44
CA VAL A 195 -20.87 -6.90 -1.23
C VAL A 195 -20.90 -6.49 -2.70
N GLN A 196 -20.33 -7.31 -3.56
CA GLN A 196 -20.26 -7.06 -4.98
C GLN A 196 -20.78 -8.27 -5.74
N ALA A 197 -21.71 -8.06 -6.65
CA ALA A 197 -22.19 -9.06 -7.60
C ALA A 197 -21.83 -8.64 -9.03
N ARG A 198 -21.31 -9.57 -9.83
CA ARG A 198 -20.90 -9.33 -11.22
C ARG A 198 -21.29 -10.49 -12.11
N VAL A 199 -21.79 -10.19 -13.31
CA VAL A 199 -21.88 -11.14 -14.42
C VAL A 199 -20.91 -10.69 -15.51
N ALA A 200 -20.07 -11.60 -16.00
CA ALA A 200 -19.14 -11.31 -17.07
C ALA A 200 -19.38 -12.28 -18.24
N PHE A 201 -19.30 -11.72 -19.44
CA PHE A 201 -19.37 -12.42 -20.71
C PHE A 201 -18.02 -12.25 -21.40
N GLU A 202 -17.46 -13.37 -21.87
CA GLU A 202 -16.17 -13.40 -22.58
C GLU A 202 -16.39 -14.08 -23.95
N PHE A 203 -15.98 -13.42 -25.01
CA PHE A 203 -16.16 -13.88 -26.40
C PHE A 203 -14.83 -14.18 -27.06
#